data_add3cb829f49dac86ff8f5c4f44d4522
#
_entry.id   add3cb829f49dac86ff8f5c4f44d4522
#
_cell.length_a   1.000
_cell.length_b   1.000
_cell.length_c   1.000
_cell.angle_alpha   90.00
_cell.angle_beta   90.00
_cell.angle_gamma   90.00
#
_symmetry.space_group_name_H-M   'P 1'
#
loop_
_entity.id
_entity.type
_entity.pdbx_description
1 polymer ?
#
loop_
_entity_poly.entity_id
_entity_poly.type
_entity_poly.pdbx_seq_one_letter_code
_entity_poly.pdbx_strand_id
1 'polypeptide(L)'
;MILTVKNAAKALAVAIPASVMIVGAGVAIASPAGAARHVSQLTVRQVVFGMKLHHKYIPSGGTTPKTEPLTGPDDLTSIGTNVFTAFQNGVGAQGEPSTDGNTDSTVVEFGLGGNVIHQWDLHGKCDGLTADPQTGVVIATVNEDGNSSLYTIAPSASSATAIQHYSYNKPLPHFGGTDAISVDNGQILVSASAPGTTGGMPPPQPTYPAVYRVSLNATTHVATVSPLFFDEATATVANAGSMHGKKVKLGLTDPDSNAVVPSFAPRFAGMFELTSQADKEQIFAKLPSTSTSPKLQVLKLSQSVDDTAWPFGAPEILFATDSTADTVDTVTGGFTQNAVFTAVTPCDAANAPSTCPAPGFPPNYLGTINPLTGHVAKAALTGPTLEPKGLLFVAQP
;
A
#
# COMPACT_ATOMS: atom_id res chain seq x y z
N MET A 1 27.76 53.09 -31.43
CA MET A 1 28.16 53.96 -30.30
C MET A 1 28.58 53.03 -29.17
N ILE A 2 29.85 52.97 -28.91
CA ILE A 2 30.57 52.02 -28.05
C ILE A 2 30.52 52.58 -26.62
N LEU A 3 30.27 51.78 -25.61
CA LEU A 3 30.86 52.02 -24.29
C LEU A 3 31.11 50.68 -23.56
N THR A 4 32.37 50.38 -23.49
CA THR A 4 33.00 49.37 -22.69
C THR A 4 33.26 49.91 -21.29
N VAL A 5 32.92 49.21 -20.22
CA VAL A 5 33.47 49.49 -18.89
C VAL A 5 34.07 48.19 -18.32
N LYS A 6 35.38 48.21 -18.24
CA LYS A 6 36.23 47.30 -17.43
C LYS A 6 36.16 47.80 -15.98
N ASN A 7 36.07 46.91 -15.03
CA ASN A 7 36.59 47.19 -13.68
C ASN A 7 37.21 45.97 -13.04
N ALA A 8 38.32 46.23 -12.43
CA ALA A 8 39.42 45.38 -12.04
C ALA A 8 39.18 44.63 -10.71
N ALA A 9 39.85 43.50 -10.63
CA ALA A 9 40.03 42.72 -9.41
C ALA A 9 40.90 43.46 -8.39
N LYS A 10 40.56 43.40 -7.11
CA LYS A 10 41.47 43.63 -6.00
C LYS A 10 41.49 42.40 -5.11
N ALA A 11 42.62 41.70 -5.15
CA ALA A 11 42.97 40.65 -4.17
C ALA A 11 43.30 41.30 -2.84
N LEU A 12 42.77 40.79 -1.76
CA LEU A 12 43.16 41.13 -0.39
C LEU A 12 43.73 39.88 0.26
N ALA A 13 45.03 39.88 0.46
CA ALA A 13 45.73 38.84 1.24
C ALA A 13 45.57 39.17 2.73
N VAL A 14 45.10 38.23 3.52
CA VAL A 14 45.15 38.30 5.00
C VAL A 14 46.04 37.20 5.53
N ALA A 15 47.03 37.63 6.28
CA ALA A 15 48.06 36.80 6.92
C ALA A 15 47.48 35.99 8.09
N ILE A 16 47.99 34.78 8.22
CA ILE A 16 47.74 33.88 9.37
C ILE A 16 48.77 34.13 10.45
N PRO A 17 48.42 34.37 11.71
CA PRO A 17 49.36 34.24 12.80
C PRO A 17 49.33 32.86 13.45
N ALA A 18 50.49 32.51 13.96
CA ALA A 18 50.89 31.21 14.47
C ALA A 18 50.19 30.74 15.74
N SER A 19 50.17 29.43 15.83
CA SER A 19 49.92 28.47 16.88
C SER A 19 50.16 28.93 18.33
N VAL A 20 49.14 28.69 19.18
CA VAL A 20 49.27 28.48 20.62
C VAL A 20 48.83 27.05 20.94
N MET A 21 49.75 26.20 21.33
CA MET A 21 49.44 24.90 21.96
C MET A 21 48.95 25.17 23.37
N ILE A 22 47.67 24.82 23.63
CA ILE A 22 47.14 24.65 24.96
C ILE A 22 47.08 23.16 25.24
N VAL A 23 47.94 22.67 26.11
CA VAL A 23 47.83 21.34 26.72
C VAL A 23 46.68 21.41 27.71
N GLY A 24 45.50 20.99 27.26
CA GLY A 24 44.32 20.85 28.11
C GLY A 24 44.24 19.44 28.70
N ALA A 25 44.33 19.32 29.98
CA ALA A 25 44.05 18.09 30.72
C ALA A 25 42.63 17.56 30.35
N GLY A 26 42.58 16.35 29.80
CA GLY A 26 41.35 15.69 29.47
C GLY A 26 40.50 15.38 30.71
N VAL A 27 39.46 16.14 30.91
CA VAL A 27 38.34 15.69 31.78
C VAL A 27 37.54 14.71 30.93
N ALA A 28 37.64 13.43 31.24
CA ALA A 28 36.76 12.41 30.72
C ALA A 28 35.34 12.72 31.23
N ILE A 29 34.52 13.37 30.42
CA ILE A 29 33.09 13.47 30.66
C ILE A 29 32.54 12.07 30.35
N ALA A 30 32.24 11.33 31.44
CA ALA A 30 31.47 10.10 31.33
C ALA A 30 30.17 10.45 30.62
N SER A 31 29.97 9.94 29.38
CA SER A 31 28.68 9.99 28.73
C SER A 31 27.65 9.39 29.65
N PRO A 32 26.54 10.07 29.94
CA PRO A 32 25.46 9.43 30.69
C PRO A 32 25.08 8.16 29.91
N ALA A 33 25.12 7.04 30.64
CA ALA A 33 24.62 5.77 30.15
C ALA A 33 23.24 6.05 29.51
N GLY A 34 23.13 5.88 28.20
CA GLY A 34 21.92 6.18 27.49
C GLY A 34 20.79 5.42 28.16
N ALA A 35 19.82 6.14 28.69
CA ALA A 35 18.57 5.55 29.14
C ALA A 35 18.10 4.67 27.99
N ALA A 36 18.01 3.37 28.21
CA ALA A 36 17.43 2.43 27.27
C ALA A 36 16.08 3.03 26.89
N ARG A 37 15.93 3.49 25.63
CA ARG A 37 14.64 3.94 25.15
C ARG A 37 13.74 2.72 25.32
N HIS A 38 12.79 2.80 26.24
CA HIS A 38 11.68 1.87 26.26
C HIS A 38 11.04 1.95 24.87
N VAL A 39 11.35 0.98 24.03
CA VAL A 39 10.54 0.73 22.85
C VAL A 39 9.19 0.35 23.42
N SER A 40 8.22 1.25 23.34
CA SER A 40 6.88 0.98 23.83
C SER A 40 6.38 -0.22 23.04
N GLN A 41 6.08 -1.28 23.77
CA GLN A 41 5.63 -2.55 23.23
C GLN A 41 4.32 -2.31 22.49
N LEU A 42 4.23 -2.82 21.25
CA LEU A 42 3.02 -2.73 20.47
C LEU A 42 2.02 -3.78 20.95
N THR A 43 0.76 -3.36 21.11
CA THR A 43 -0.31 -4.23 21.63
C THR A 43 -1.38 -4.42 20.58
N VAL A 44 -1.69 -5.67 20.27
CA VAL A 44 -2.74 -6.08 19.31
C VAL A 44 -4.06 -6.27 20.06
N ARG A 45 -5.16 -5.83 19.44
CA ARG A 45 -6.53 -6.07 19.91
C ARG A 45 -7.45 -6.27 18.71
N GLN A 46 -8.20 -7.37 18.69
CA GLN A 46 -9.25 -7.62 17.71
C GLN A 46 -10.45 -6.72 17.97
N VAL A 47 -10.94 -6.04 16.94
CA VAL A 47 -12.03 -5.04 17.06
C VAL A 47 -13.23 -5.35 16.16
N VAL A 48 -13.02 -5.93 14.97
CA VAL A 48 -14.10 -6.42 14.09
C VAL A 48 -13.92 -7.92 13.90
N PHE A 49 -15.01 -8.66 13.96
CA PHE A 49 -15.03 -10.12 13.81
C PHE A 49 -15.97 -10.47 12.66
N GLY A 50 -15.44 -10.90 11.54
CA GLY A 50 -16.20 -11.26 10.35
C GLY A 50 -17.25 -12.34 10.65
N MET A 51 -16.87 -13.34 11.46
CA MET A 51 -17.77 -14.40 11.90
C MET A 51 -19.01 -13.93 12.70
N LYS A 52 -19.04 -12.68 13.18
CA LYS A 52 -20.19 -12.07 13.85
C LYS A 52 -21.01 -11.17 12.94
N LEU A 53 -20.51 -10.86 11.77
CA LEU A 53 -21.17 -10.07 10.74
C LEU A 53 -21.71 -11.02 9.68
N HIS A 54 -22.81 -10.63 9.04
CA HIS A 54 -23.43 -11.48 8.03
C HIS A 54 -23.89 -10.63 6.86
N HIS A 55 -23.80 -11.19 5.67
CA HIS A 55 -24.45 -10.65 4.49
C HIS A 55 -25.43 -11.63 3.87
N LYS A 56 -26.26 -11.13 2.95
CA LYS A 56 -27.23 -11.93 2.22
C LYS A 56 -26.90 -11.91 0.74
N TYR A 57 -26.86 -13.07 0.14
CA TYR A 57 -26.59 -13.22 -1.29
C TYR A 57 -27.53 -14.25 -1.95
N ILE A 58 -27.62 -14.20 -3.26
CA ILE A 58 -28.28 -15.24 -4.05
C ILE A 58 -27.16 -16.07 -4.70
N PRO A 59 -27.03 -17.37 -4.40
CA PRO A 59 -25.98 -18.20 -4.99
C PRO A 59 -26.03 -18.18 -6.51
N SER A 60 -24.88 -18.23 -7.16
CA SER A 60 -24.76 -18.33 -8.61
C SER A 60 -25.58 -19.53 -9.14
N GLY A 61 -26.46 -19.27 -10.10
CA GLY A 61 -27.41 -20.27 -10.63
C GLY A 61 -28.57 -20.63 -9.70
N GLY A 62 -28.66 -20.01 -8.53
CA GLY A 62 -29.76 -20.19 -7.55
C GLY A 62 -30.79 -19.07 -7.63
N THR A 63 -31.89 -19.26 -6.88
CA THR A 63 -32.97 -18.25 -6.73
C THR A 63 -33.33 -17.95 -5.29
N THR A 64 -32.81 -18.75 -4.35
CA THR A 64 -33.10 -18.62 -2.92
C THR A 64 -31.99 -17.90 -2.19
N PRO A 65 -32.28 -16.77 -1.51
CA PRO A 65 -31.28 -16.09 -0.71
C PRO A 65 -30.69 -16.97 0.38
N LYS A 66 -29.37 -16.86 0.56
CA LYS A 66 -28.61 -17.42 1.68
C LYS A 66 -28.04 -16.30 2.55
N THR A 67 -27.59 -16.68 3.73
CA THR A 67 -26.88 -15.78 4.65
C THR A 67 -25.63 -16.49 5.14
N GLU A 68 -24.49 -15.81 5.11
CA GLU A 68 -23.23 -16.34 5.62
C GLU A 68 -22.45 -15.30 6.43
N PRO A 69 -21.52 -15.72 7.29
CA PRO A 69 -20.61 -14.80 7.96
C PRO A 69 -19.63 -14.19 6.95
N LEU A 70 -19.06 -13.02 7.30
CA LEU A 70 -18.05 -12.38 6.51
C LEU A 70 -16.68 -13.05 6.74
N THR A 71 -15.92 -13.27 5.67
CA THR A 71 -14.61 -13.92 5.71
C THR A 71 -13.58 -13.23 4.81
N GLY A 72 -12.31 -13.44 5.11
CA GLY A 72 -11.19 -12.92 4.30
C GLY A 72 -11.17 -11.40 4.21
N PRO A 73 -11.03 -10.65 5.33
CA PRO A 73 -10.78 -9.22 5.25
C PRO A 73 -9.42 -8.95 4.61
N ASP A 74 -9.38 -7.98 3.69
CA ASP A 74 -8.20 -7.65 2.91
C ASP A 74 -7.79 -6.19 3.09
N ASP A 75 -8.08 -5.30 2.17
CA ASP A 75 -7.63 -3.91 2.21
C ASP A 75 -8.46 -3.01 3.14
N LEU A 76 -7.86 -1.87 3.51
CA LEU A 76 -8.40 -0.90 4.46
C LEU A 76 -8.26 0.54 3.93
N THR A 77 -9.27 1.36 4.22
CA THR A 77 -9.20 2.82 4.03
C THR A 77 -9.97 3.56 5.11
N SER A 78 -9.90 4.91 5.13
CA SER A 78 -10.68 5.70 6.08
C SER A 78 -11.16 7.03 5.53
N ILE A 79 -12.32 7.47 6.04
CA ILE A 79 -12.82 8.83 5.92
C ILE A 79 -12.98 9.41 7.32
N GLY A 80 -12.09 10.31 7.70
CA GLY A 80 -12.00 10.79 9.07
C GLY A 80 -11.67 9.67 10.05
N THR A 81 -12.57 9.40 11.00
CA THR A 81 -12.42 8.32 11.99
C THR A 81 -13.23 7.06 11.64
N ASN A 82 -13.92 7.06 10.51
CA ASN A 82 -14.61 5.88 10.01
C ASN A 82 -13.65 5.08 9.14
N VAL A 83 -13.51 3.81 9.46
CA VAL A 83 -12.65 2.85 8.77
C VAL A 83 -13.53 1.96 7.90
N PHE A 84 -13.02 1.63 6.73
CA PHE A 84 -13.67 0.74 5.77
C PHE A 84 -12.73 -0.42 5.50
N THR A 85 -13.27 -1.64 5.42
CA THR A 85 -12.54 -2.83 5.02
C THR A 85 -13.39 -3.69 4.09
N ALA A 86 -12.75 -4.38 3.15
CA ALA A 86 -13.38 -5.33 2.26
C ALA A 86 -13.21 -6.76 2.80
N PHE A 87 -14.30 -7.49 2.94
CA PHE A 87 -14.32 -8.93 3.18
C PHE A 87 -14.58 -9.63 1.84
N GLN A 88 -13.68 -10.49 1.41
CA GLN A 88 -13.73 -11.13 0.09
C GLN A 88 -14.73 -12.29 0.02
N ASN A 89 -15.15 -12.86 1.16
CA ASN A 89 -16.19 -13.89 1.29
C ASN A 89 -15.96 -15.14 0.40
N GLY A 90 -14.68 -15.48 0.16
CA GLY A 90 -14.31 -16.65 -0.62
C GLY A 90 -14.56 -16.53 -2.14
N VAL A 91 -14.87 -15.33 -2.65
CA VAL A 91 -14.99 -15.06 -4.09
C VAL A 91 -13.62 -15.23 -4.75
N GLY A 92 -13.59 -15.84 -5.94
CA GLY A 92 -12.36 -16.10 -6.68
C GLY A 92 -11.80 -14.85 -7.37
N ALA A 93 -10.50 -14.89 -7.71
CA ALA A 93 -9.73 -13.76 -8.23
C ALA A 93 -10.21 -13.20 -9.58
N GLN A 94 -11.02 -13.94 -10.33
CA GLN A 94 -11.69 -13.48 -11.57
C GLN A 94 -13.20 -13.26 -11.38
N GLY A 95 -13.69 -13.26 -10.12
CA GLY A 95 -15.09 -13.17 -9.75
C GLY A 95 -15.81 -14.52 -9.75
N GLU A 96 -15.07 -15.63 -9.70
CA GLU A 96 -15.66 -16.96 -9.60
C GLU A 96 -16.42 -17.10 -8.28
N PRO A 97 -17.56 -17.81 -8.31
CA PRO A 97 -18.32 -18.04 -7.08
C PRO A 97 -17.50 -18.77 -6.02
N SER A 98 -17.69 -18.42 -4.75
CA SER A 98 -17.21 -19.19 -3.61
C SER A 98 -17.77 -20.62 -3.65
N THR A 99 -17.28 -21.48 -2.76
CA THR A 99 -17.78 -22.89 -2.66
C THR A 99 -19.27 -22.97 -2.39
N ASP A 100 -19.85 -21.95 -1.75
CA ASP A 100 -21.28 -21.87 -1.43
C ASP A 100 -22.10 -21.13 -2.50
N GLY A 101 -21.43 -20.67 -3.56
CA GLY A 101 -22.02 -19.98 -4.70
C GLY A 101 -22.14 -18.47 -4.54
N ASN A 102 -21.54 -17.87 -3.49
CA ASN A 102 -21.48 -16.43 -3.33
C ASN A 102 -20.55 -15.80 -4.37
N THR A 103 -20.93 -14.64 -4.91
CA THR A 103 -20.16 -13.86 -5.90
C THR A 103 -19.90 -12.44 -5.42
N ASP A 104 -20.17 -12.14 -4.16
CA ASP A 104 -20.11 -10.77 -3.66
C ASP A 104 -19.12 -10.65 -2.48
N SER A 105 -18.27 -9.67 -2.55
CA SER A 105 -17.49 -9.17 -1.41
C SER A 105 -18.35 -8.18 -0.62
N THR A 106 -18.02 -7.96 0.66
CA THR A 106 -18.75 -7.01 1.51
C THR A 106 -17.80 -5.95 2.04
N VAL A 107 -18.04 -4.68 1.73
CA VAL A 107 -17.34 -3.55 2.37
C VAL A 107 -18.08 -3.18 3.65
N VAL A 108 -17.35 -3.10 4.76
CA VAL A 108 -17.85 -2.77 6.09
C VAL A 108 -17.30 -1.44 6.54
N GLU A 109 -18.16 -0.49 6.92
CA GLU A 109 -17.82 0.74 7.61
C GLU A 109 -17.94 0.56 9.11
N PHE A 110 -16.93 0.97 9.87
CA PHE A 110 -16.93 0.90 11.33
C PHE A 110 -16.13 2.05 11.95
N GLY A 111 -16.43 2.39 13.20
CA GLY A 111 -15.68 3.37 13.98
C GLY A 111 -14.42 2.79 14.61
N LEU A 112 -13.55 3.64 15.19
CA LEU A 112 -12.26 3.27 15.78
C LEU A 112 -12.34 2.13 16.83
N GLY A 113 -13.48 1.93 17.47
CA GLY A 113 -13.73 0.85 18.44
C GLY A 113 -14.27 -0.44 17.82
N GLY A 114 -14.45 -0.52 16.51
CA GLY A 114 -14.99 -1.67 15.80
C GLY A 114 -16.53 -1.73 15.75
N ASN A 115 -17.23 -0.67 16.19
CA ASN A 115 -18.70 -0.61 16.04
C ASN A 115 -19.08 -0.42 14.57
N VAL A 116 -19.76 -1.39 13.99
CA VAL A 116 -20.19 -1.37 12.59
C VAL A 116 -21.26 -0.31 12.38
N ILE A 117 -21.13 0.44 11.28
CA ILE A 117 -22.02 1.53 10.89
C ILE A 117 -22.83 1.13 9.66
N HIS A 118 -22.17 0.68 8.59
CA HIS A 118 -22.81 0.23 7.36
C HIS A 118 -22.10 -1.00 6.76
N GLN A 119 -22.81 -1.69 5.85
CA GLN A 119 -22.28 -2.76 5.02
C GLN A 119 -22.83 -2.60 3.59
N TRP A 120 -21.99 -2.89 2.59
CA TRP A 120 -22.34 -2.87 1.18
C TRP A 120 -21.73 -4.08 0.47
N ASP A 121 -22.56 -4.81 -0.29
CA ASP A 121 -22.11 -5.92 -1.10
C ASP A 121 -21.72 -5.43 -2.48
N LEU A 122 -20.55 -5.86 -2.97
CA LEU A 122 -19.98 -5.55 -4.27
C LEU A 122 -19.81 -6.86 -5.04
N HIS A 123 -20.32 -6.92 -6.26
CA HIS A 123 -20.15 -8.11 -7.09
C HIS A 123 -18.70 -8.25 -7.56
N GLY A 124 -18.04 -9.36 -7.20
CA GLY A 124 -16.65 -9.67 -7.46
C GLY A 124 -15.80 -9.76 -6.17
N LYS A 125 -14.59 -10.24 -6.31
CA LYS A 125 -13.58 -10.24 -5.25
C LYS A 125 -12.99 -8.83 -5.12
N CYS A 126 -13.22 -8.17 -3.99
CA CYS A 126 -12.65 -6.85 -3.71
C CYS A 126 -11.25 -7.02 -3.11
N ASP A 127 -10.24 -6.45 -3.78
CA ASP A 127 -8.85 -6.43 -3.32
C ASP A 127 -8.45 -5.00 -2.91
N GLY A 128 -8.43 -4.05 -3.82
CA GLY A 128 -8.04 -2.68 -3.50
C GLY A 128 -9.18 -1.81 -2.98
N LEU A 129 -8.91 -1.05 -1.92
CA LEU A 129 -9.87 -0.13 -1.30
C LEU A 129 -9.19 1.20 -0.94
N THR A 130 -9.72 2.32 -1.42
CA THR A 130 -9.21 3.65 -1.08
C THR A 130 -10.33 4.64 -0.84
N ALA A 131 -10.05 5.73 -0.17
CA ALA A 131 -10.97 6.84 -0.02
C ALA A 131 -10.45 8.08 -0.77
N ASP A 132 -11.36 8.77 -1.45
CA ASP A 132 -11.09 10.12 -1.94
C ASP A 132 -11.52 11.14 -0.88
N PRO A 133 -10.57 11.77 -0.17
CA PRO A 133 -10.89 12.71 0.89
C PRO A 133 -11.54 14.02 0.39
N GLN A 134 -11.46 14.33 -0.92
CA GLN A 134 -12.06 15.51 -1.50
C GLN A 134 -13.55 15.32 -1.76
N THR A 135 -13.96 14.13 -2.14
CA THR A 135 -15.36 13.81 -2.45
C THR A 135 -16.08 13.07 -1.33
N GLY A 136 -15.34 12.49 -0.38
CA GLY A 136 -15.88 11.63 0.68
C GLY A 136 -16.41 10.30 0.16
N VAL A 137 -15.88 9.80 -0.94
CA VAL A 137 -16.27 8.56 -1.60
C VAL A 137 -15.19 7.51 -1.37
N VAL A 138 -15.60 6.27 -1.07
CA VAL A 138 -14.71 5.10 -1.08
C VAL A 138 -14.73 4.51 -2.49
N ILE A 139 -13.56 4.08 -2.96
CA ILE A 139 -13.38 3.50 -4.29
C ILE A 139 -12.78 2.10 -4.09
N ALA A 140 -13.34 1.11 -4.78
CA ALA A 140 -12.92 -0.29 -4.68
C ALA A 140 -12.62 -0.88 -6.06
N THR A 141 -11.54 -1.64 -6.18
CA THR A 141 -11.27 -2.52 -7.32
C THR A 141 -11.77 -3.92 -7.02
N VAL A 142 -12.23 -4.63 -8.04
CA VAL A 142 -12.67 -6.02 -7.92
C VAL A 142 -12.10 -6.88 -9.03
N ASN A 143 -11.85 -8.17 -8.71
CA ASN A 143 -11.38 -9.21 -9.61
C ASN A 143 -9.95 -8.96 -10.11
N GLU A 144 -8.98 -9.21 -9.24
CA GLU A 144 -7.56 -8.95 -9.48
C GLU A 144 -6.97 -9.66 -10.72
N ASP A 145 -7.35 -10.92 -10.98
CA ASP A 145 -6.76 -11.75 -12.04
C ASP A 145 -7.52 -11.74 -13.38
N GLY A 146 -8.64 -11.02 -13.47
CA GLY A 146 -9.41 -10.94 -14.73
C GLY A 146 -10.85 -10.50 -14.49
N ASN A 147 -11.52 -10.01 -15.54
CA ASN A 147 -12.84 -9.41 -15.44
C ASN A 147 -12.91 -8.22 -14.49
N SER A 148 -11.80 -7.51 -14.32
CA SER A 148 -11.69 -6.42 -13.38
C SER A 148 -12.65 -5.27 -13.68
N SER A 149 -13.16 -4.69 -12.61
CA SER A 149 -13.98 -3.49 -12.64
C SER A 149 -13.77 -2.66 -11.36
N LEU A 150 -14.53 -1.58 -11.23
CA LEU A 150 -14.35 -0.65 -10.13
C LEU A 150 -15.71 -0.20 -9.61
N TYR A 151 -15.78 0.01 -8.30
CA TYR A 151 -16.96 0.56 -7.63
C TYR A 151 -16.62 1.86 -6.91
N THR A 152 -17.61 2.73 -6.78
CA THR A 152 -17.60 3.81 -5.80
C THR A 152 -18.71 3.60 -4.79
N ILE A 153 -18.41 3.91 -3.52
CA ILE A 153 -19.36 3.89 -2.42
C ILE A 153 -19.43 5.29 -1.83
N ALA A 154 -20.61 5.88 -1.79
CA ALA A 154 -20.89 7.15 -1.12
C ALA A 154 -21.54 6.88 0.26
N PRO A 155 -20.78 6.84 1.37
CA PRO A 155 -21.30 6.37 2.66
C PRO A 155 -22.44 7.23 3.21
N SER A 156 -22.49 8.50 2.85
CA SER A 156 -23.55 9.46 3.26
C SER A 156 -24.82 9.35 2.43
N ALA A 157 -24.82 8.59 1.33
CA ALA A 157 -26.00 8.41 0.48
C ALA A 157 -26.93 7.32 1.04
N SER A 158 -28.17 7.29 0.56
CA SER A 158 -29.08 6.18 0.86
C SER A 158 -28.54 4.87 0.30
N SER A 159 -28.82 3.74 0.95
CA SER A 159 -28.36 2.41 0.51
C SER A 159 -28.66 2.11 -0.96
N ALA A 160 -29.78 2.60 -1.48
CA ALA A 160 -30.19 2.40 -2.88
C ALA A 160 -29.32 3.15 -3.91
N THR A 161 -28.59 4.19 -3.49
CA THR A 161 -27.77 5.05 -4.37
C THR A 161 -26.32 5.14 -3.93
N ALA A 162 -25.95 4.44 -2.87
CA ALA A 162 -24.61 4.50 -2.31
C ALA A 162 -23.55 3.89 -3.25
N ILE A 163 -23.90 2.80 -3.94
CA ILE A 163 -22.97 2.03 -4.78
C ILE A 163 -23.13 2.41 -6.25
N GLN A 164 -22.00 2.66 -6.92
CA GLN A 164 -21.97 2.83 -8.36
C GLN A 164 -20.87 1.96 -8.96
N HIS A 165 -21.24 1.08 -9.90
CA HIS A 165 -20.30 0.23 -10.65
C HIS A 165 -19.76 0.97 -11.90
N TYR A 166 -18.47 0.75 -12.22
CA TYR A 166 -17.80 1.25 -13.41
C TYR A 166 -17.06 0.13 -14.13
N SER A 167 -17.29 0.01 -15.44
CA SER A 167 -16.49 -0.86 -16.29
C SER A 167 -15.31 -0.10 -16.90
N TYR A 168 -14.17 -0.77 -17.09
CA TYR A 168 -13.05 -0.17 -17.79
C TYR A 168 -13.39 0.10 -19.26
N ASN A 169 -12.89 1.22 -19.82
CA ASN A 169 -13.18 1.67 -21.17
C ASN A 169 -12.60 0.76 -22.28
N LYS A 170 -11.78 -0.21 -21.92
CA LYS A 170 -11.16 -1.20 -22.83
C LYS A 170 -10.77 -2.44 -22.04
N PRO A 171 -10.61 -3.61 -22.69
CA PRO A 171 -9.97 -4.77 -22.08
C PRO A 171 -8.55 -4.39 -21.61
N LEU A 172 -8.21 -4.76 -20.39
CA LEU A 172 -6.87 -4.57 -19.84
C LEU A 172 -5.94 -5.67 -20.38
N PRO A 173 -4.68 -5.34 -20.72
CA PRO A 173 -3.72 -6.34 -21.15
C PRO A 173 -3.36 -7.28 -20.01
N HIS A 174 -2.92 -8.47 -20.41
CA HIS A 174 -2.36 -9.48 -19.58
C HIS A 174 -3.30 -9.91 -18.44
N PHE A 175 -4.20 -10.84 -18.73
CA PHE A 175 -5.28 -11.34 -17.88
C PHE A 175 -6.40 -10.35 -17.54
N GLY A 176 -6.19 -9.04 -17.72
CA GLY A 176 -7.21 -8.02 -17.48
C GLY A 176 -7.42 -7.70 -15.99
N GLY A 177 -6.40 -7.96 -15.17
CA GLY A 177 -6.44 -7.77 -13.73
C GLY A 177 -5.99 -6.39 -13.28
N THR A 178 -6.67 -5.87 -12.26
CA THR A 178 -6.27 -4.69 -11.49
C THR A 178 -6.46 -4.96 -10.01
N ASP A 179 -5.51 -4.53 -9.21
CA ASP A 179 -5.37 -4.85 -7.80
C ASP A 179 -5.57 -3.60 -6.93
N ALA A 180 -4.57 -3.23 -6.15
CA ALA A 180 -4.64 -2.11 -5.22
C ALA A 180 -4.90 -0.76 -5.88
N ILE A 181 -5.46 0.14 -5.09
CA ILE A 181 -5.89 1.47 -5.53
C ILE A 181 -5.52 2.55 -4.51
N SER A 182 -5.10 3.70 -4.99
CA SER A 182 -4.90 4.90 -4.17
C SER A 182 -5.34 6.17 -4.89
N VAL A 183 -5.53 7.25 -4.12
CA VAL A 183 -5.85 8.57 -4.64
C VAL A 183 -4.75 9.56 -4.27
N ASP A 184 -4.10 10.15 -5.26
CA ASP A 184 -3.14 11.24 -5.08
C ASP A 184 -3.65 12.53 -5.71
N ASN A 185 -3.96 13.53 -4.88
CA ASN A 185 -4.45 14.84 -5.32
C ASN A 185 -5.64 14.76 -6.31
N GLY A 186 -6.59 13.85 -6.05
CA GLY A 186 -7.76 13.59 -6.90
C GLY A 186 -7.46 12.75 -8.13
N GLN A 187 -6.24 12.26 -8.31
CA GLN A 187 -5.87 11.29 -9.33
C GLN A 187 -5.99 9.88 -8.78
N ILE A 188 -6.84 9.07 -9.37
CA ILE A 188 -6.98 7.64 -9.03
C ILE A 188 -5.86 6.87 -9.72
N LEU A 189 -5.15 6.04 -8.95
CA LEU A 189 -4.06 5.19 -9.39
C LEU A 189 -4.39 3.74 -9.02
N VAL A 190 -4.28 2.84 -10.00
CA VAL A 190 -4.60 1.41 -9.83
C VAL A 190 -3.42 0.59 -10.31
N SER A 191 -2.97 -0.37 -9.51
CA SER A 191 -1.96 -1.35 -9.92
C SER A 191 -2.57 -2.40 -10.84
N ALA A 192 -1.76 -2.92 -11.76
CA ALA A 192 -2.11 -4.13 -12.50
C ALA A 192 -1.67 -5.35 -11.67
N SER A 193 -2.51 -6.38 -11.55
CA SER A 193 -2.24 -7.51 -10.69
C SER A 193 -0.95 -8.27 -11.06
N ALA A 194 -0.80 -8.68 -12.31
CA ALA A 194 0.32 -9.54 -12.72
C ALA A 194 0.95 -9.14 -14.06
N PRO A 195 1.48 -7.91 -14.24
CA PRO A 195 1.88 -7.38 -15.54
C PRO A 195 3.07 -8.13 -16.17
N GLY A 196 4.03 -8.58 -15.37
CA GLY A 196 5.23 -9.28 -15.84
C GLY A 196 5.09 -10.79 -15.95
N THR A 197 3.96 -11.37 -15.59
CA THR A 197 3.71 -12.81 -15.74
C THR A 197 3.15 -13.11 -17.12
N THR A 198 3.89 -13.84 -17.93
CA THR A 198 3.60 -14.00 -19.35
C THR A 198 2.90 -15.30 -19.68
N GLY A 199 2.43 -16.05 -18.72
CA GLY A 199 1.81 -17.35 -18.95
C GLY A 199 2.72 -18.36 -19.66
N GLY A 200 4.03 -18.23 -19.50
CA GLY A 200 5.02 -19.09 -20.14
C GLY A 200 5.40 -18.67 -21.57
N MET A 201 5.09 -17.43 -21.99
CA MET A 201 5.52 -16.91 -23.29
C MET A 201 7.05 -16.76 -23.35
N PRO A 202 7.70 -17.13 -24.47
CA PRO A 202 9.15 -16.96 -24.61
C PRO A 202 9.55 -15.48 -24.78
N PRO A 203 10.78 -15.09 -24.38
CA PRO A 203 11.31 -13.76 -24.65
C PRO A 203 11.43 -13.45 -26.16
N PRO A 204 11.37 -12.14 -26.57
CA PRO A 204 11.16 -10.97 -25.72
C PRO A 204 9.70 -10.87 -25.26
N GLN A 205 9.51 -10.54 -24.00
CA GLN A 205 8.20 -10.35 -23.42
C GLN A 205 7.64 -8.99 -23.81
N PRO A 206 6.33 -8.86 -24.08
CA PRO A 206 5.70 -7.56 -24.20
C PRO A 206 5.78 -6.81 -22.86
N THR A 207 5.83 -5.48 -22.95
CA THR A 207 5.79 -4.61 -21.79
C THR A 207 4.34 -4.27 -21.46
N TYR A 208 3.95 -4.46 -20.20
CA TYR A 208 2.60 -4.17 -19.72
C TYR A 208 2.59 -3.01 -18.75
N PRO A 209 1.50 -2.23 -18.66
CA PRO A 209 1.35 -1.26 -17.60
C PRO A 209 1.37 -1.93 -16.23
N ALA A 210 2.24 -1.45 -15.32
CA ALA A 210 2.24 -1.86 -13.92
C ALA A 210 1.29 -1.00 -13.08
N VAL A 211 1.08 0.26 -13.49
CA VAL A 211 0.14 1.17 -12.85
C VAL A 211 -0.62 1.96 -13.91
N TYR A 212 -1.91 2.14 -13.66
CA TYR A 212 -2.80 2.97 -14.46
C TYR A 212 -3.22 4.24 -13.70
N ARG A 213 -3.41 5.33 -14.47
CA ARG A 213 -4.27 6.46 -14.07
C ARG A 213 -5.69 6.14 -14.49
N VAL A 214 -6.64 6.42 -13.62
CA VAL A 214 -8.07 6.18 -13.88
C VAL A 214 -8.85 7.48 -13.78
N SER A 215 -9.77 7.68 -14.72
CA SER A 215 -10.77 8.77 -14.68
C SER A 215 -12.16 8.19 -14.75
N LEU A 216 -13.03 8.54 -13.81
CA LEU A 216 -14.40 8.06 -13.74
C LEU A 216 -15.36 9.01 -14.46
N ASN A 217 -16.26 8.45 -15.27
CA ASN A 217 -17.39 9.17 -15.84
C ASN A 217 -18.68 8.67 -15.19
N ALA A 218 -19.22 9.47 -14.26
CA ALA A 218 -20.42 9.10 -13.52
C ALA A 218 -21.70 9.03 -14.38
N THR A 219 -21.70 9.63 -15.57
CA THR A 219 -22.87 9.59 -16.46
C THR A 219 -22.91 8.32 -17.30
N THR A 220 -21.74 7.87 -17.79
CA THR A 220 -21.63 6.67 -18.62
C THR A 220 -21.22 5.42 -17.86
N HIS A 221 -20.85 5.58 -16.57
CA HIS A 221 -20.31 4.53 -15.70
C HIS A 221 -19.10 3.82 -16.31
N VAL A 222 -18.21 4.61 -16.91
CA VAL A 222 -16.98 4.13 -17.53
C VAL A 222 -15.77 4.66 -16.77
N ALA A 223 -14.86 3.77 -16.42
CA ALA A 223 -13.54 4.06 -15.90
C ALA A 223 -12.53 4.06 -17.05
N THR A 224 -12.05 5.24 -17.43
CA THR A 224 -11.05 5.39 -18.50
C THR A 224 -9.66 5.23 -17.93
N VAL A 225 -8.89 4.25 -18.43
CA VAL A 225 -7.53 3.95 -17.99
C VAL A 225 -6.47 4.42 -18.99
N SER A 226 -5.35 4.90 -18.44
CA SER A 226 -4.13 5.21 -19.20
C SER A 226 -2.89 4.78 -18.41
N PRO A 227 -1.83 4.23 -19.04
CA PRO A 227 -0.62 3.81 -18.34
C PRO A 227 0.06 4.97 -17.60
N LEU A 228 0.51 4.73 -16.36
CA LEU A 228 1.41 5.61 -15.63
C LEU A 228 2.88 5.22 -15.88
N PHE A 229 3.21 3.97 -15.65
CA PHE A 229 4.48 3.35 -16.03
C PHE A 229 4.31 1.85 -16.26
N PHE A 230 5.33 1.22 -16.82
CA PHE A 230 5.31 -0.18 -17.26
C PHE A 230 6.17 -1.06 -16.34
N ASP A 231 5.89 -2.36 -16.34
CA ASP A 231 6.60 -3.40 -15.59
C ASP A 231 8.12 -3.41 -15.83
N GLU A 232 8.55 -3.18 -17.08
CA GLU A 232 9.94 -3.12 -17.52
C GLU A 232 10.57 -1.72 -17.44
N ALA A 233 9.94 -0.78 -16.73
CA ALA A 233 10.44 0.58 -16.62
C ALA A 233 11.83 0.62 -15.95
N THR A 234 12.58 1.67 -16.24
CA THR A 234 13.88 1.90 -15.60
C THR A 234 13.73 2.73 -14.34
N ALA A 235 14.23 2.21 -13.22
CA ALA A 235 14.26 2.89 -11.93
C ALA A 235 15.69 3.14 -11.45
N THR A 236 15.84 4.09 -10.52
CA THR A 236 17.10 4.35 -9.82
C THR A 236 17.09 3.66 -8.46
N VAL A 237 18.09 2.84 -8.16
CA VAL A 237 18.20 2.14 -6.87
C VAL A 237 18.32 3.14 -5.74
N ALA A 238 17.41 3.03 -4.79
CA ALA A 238 17.31 3.90 -3.63
C ALA A 238 18.04 3.36 -2.39
N ASN A 239 18.30 2.04 -2.32
CA ASN A 239 19.02 1.43 -1.19
C ASN A 239 20.38 2.10 -0.96
N ALA A 240 20.73 2.35 0.30
CA ALA A 240 22.09 2.74 0.65
C ALA A 240 23.08 1.60 0.33
N GLY A 241 24.28 1.95 -0.11
CA GLY A 241 25.33 0.98 -0.45
C GLY A 241 25.85 1.11 -1.89
N SER A 242 26.54 0.10 -2.38
CA SER A 242 27.25 0.12 -3.67
C SER A 242 26.36 0.26 -4.91
N MET A 243 25.08 -0.10 -4.79
CA MET A 243 24.09 0.02 -5.86
C MET A 243 23.34 1.36 -5.85
N HIS A 244 23.49 2.17 -4.82
CA HIS A 244 22.79 3.46 -4.71
C HIS A 244 23.00 4.33 -5.95
N GLY A 245 21.94 4.89 -6.47
CA GLY A 245 21.96 5.77 -7.64
C GLY A 245 22.12 5.06 -8.99
N LYS A 246 22.38 3.74 -9.03
CA LYS A 246 22.45 3.00 -10.30
C LYS A 246 21.06 2.80 -10.89
N LYS A 247 20.98 2.81 -12.21
CA LYS A 247 19.78 2.50 -12.95
C LYS A 247 19.64 0.98 -13.13
N VAL A 248 18.44 0.47 -12.91
CA VAL A 248 18.06 -0.92 -13.14
C VAL A 248 16.76 -0.96 -13.92
N LYS A 249 16.57 -1.99 -14.71
CA LYS A 249 15.25 -2.36 -15.22
C LYS A 249 14.48 -3.01 -14.07
N LEU A 250 13.23 -2.64 -13.93
CA LEU A 250 12.27 -3.37 -13.12
C LEU A 250 11.94 -4.70 -13.84
N GLY A 251 11.10 -5.47 -13.32
CA GLY A 251 10.61 -6.72 -13.91
C GLY A 251 9.46 -7.13 -13.04
N LEU A 252 8.47 -6.20 -12.92
CA LEU A 252 7.40 -6.32 -11.95
C LEU A 252 6.47 -7.46 -12.38
N THR A 253 6.29 -8.40 -11.48
CA THR A 253 5.45 -9.58 -11.71
C THR A 253 4.19 -9.58 -10.86
N ASP A 254 4.19 -8.82 -9.77
CA ASP A 254 3.16 -8.87 -8.75
C ASP A 254 3.02 -7.51 -8.01
N PRO A 255 2.55 -6.46 -8.70
CA PRO A 255 2.23 -5.17 -8.07
C PRO A 255 0.96 -5.28 -7.24
N ASP A 256 1.10 -5.59 -5.98
CA ASP A 256 0.02 -5.96 -5.08
C ASP A 256 -0.56 -4.73 -4.34
N SER A 257 0.20 -4.00 -3.54
CA SER A 257 -0.32 -2.84 -2.83
C SER A 257 0.23 -1.51 -3.32
N ASN A 258 -0.53 -0.43 -3.14
CA ASN A 258 -0.06 0.91 -3.45
C ASN A 258 -0.62 1.97 -2.49
N ALA A 259 0.16 3.01 -2.25
CA ALA A 259 -0.18 4.11 -1.36
C ALA A 259 0.44 5.44 -1.81
N VAL A 260 0.06 6.52 -1.14
CA VAL A 260 0.77 7.79 -1.23
C VAL A 260 1.56 8.01 0.06
N VAL A 261 2.87 8.09 -0.05
CA VAL A 261 3.74 8.33 1.10
C VAL A 261 3.44 9.70 1.70
N PRO A 262 3.15 9.81 3.00
CA PRO A 262 2.82 11.08 3.63
C PRO A 262 3.90 12.15 3.42
N SER A 263 3.48 13.40 3.29
CA SER A 263 4.39 14.53 3.01
C SER A 263 5.41 14.80 4.12
N PHE A 264 5.18 14.31 5.34
CA PHE A 264 6.07 14.42 6.49
C PHE A 264 7.02 13.22 6.63
N ALA A 265 6.90 12.18 5.81
CA ALA A 265 7.78 11.01 5.86
C ALA A 265 9.24 11.43 5.65
N PRO A 266 10.19 10.82 6.37
CA PRO A 266 11.60 11.23 6.32
C PRO A 266 12.26 10.90 4.97
N ARG A 267 11.62 10.02 4.20
CA ARG A 267 12.06 9.62 2.86
C ARG A 267 10.86 9.35 1.96
N PHE A 268 11.01 9.58 0.67
CA PHE A 268 9.98 9.40 -0.36
C PHE A 268 8.71 10.26 -0.16
N ALA A 269 8.77 11.27 0.70
CA ALA A 269 7.64 12.14 1.06
C ALA A 269 6.86 12.63 -0.17
N GLY A 270 5.54 12.42 -0.16
CA GLY A 270 4.63 12.82 -1.23
C GLY A 270 4.84 12.08 -2.55
N MET A 271 5.50 10.92 -2.54
CA MET A 271 5.61 10.06 -3.71
C MET A 271 4.51 8.99 -3.68
N PHE A 272 4.05 8.59 -4.84
CA PHE A 272 3.31 7.35 -4.99
C PHE A 272 4.25 6.17 -4.71
N GLU A 273 3.79 5.22 -3.95
CA GLU A 273 4.45 3.96 -3.59
C GLU A 273 3.68 2.81 -4.22
N LEU A 274 4.40 1.88 -4.84
CA LEU A 274 3.90 0.59 -5.31
C LEU A 274 4.74 -0.50 -4.68
N THR A 275 4.12 -1.46 -4.04
CA THR A 275 4.78 -2.69 -3.58
C THR A 275 4.63 -3.75 -4.65
N SER A 276 5.74 -4.35 -5.12
CA SER A 276 5.74 -5.56 -5.92
C SER A 276 6.15 -6.72 -5.02
N GLN A 277 5.14 -7.48 -4.60
CA GLN A 277 5.23 -8.45 -3.51
C GLN A 277 6.19 -9.60 -3.85
N ALA A 278 5.96 -10.27 -4.98
CA ALA A 278 6.81 -11.38 -5.42
C ALA A 278 8.26 -10.96 -5.69
N ASP A 279 8.48 -9.72 -6.13
CA ASP A 279 9.78 -9.20 -6.52
C ASP A 279 10.58 -8.64 -5.34
N LYS A 280 9.98 -8.54 -4.16
CA LYS A 280 10.58 -7.97 -2.92
C LYS A 280 11.09 -6.56 -3.15
N GLU A 281 10.25 -5.69 -3.70
CA GLU A 281 10.63 -4.32 -3.96
C GLU A 281 9.48 -3.33 -3.87
N GLN A 282 9.83 -2.10 -3.47
CA GLN A 282 8.93 -0.96 -3.50
C GLN A 282 9.41 0.04 -4.55
N ILE A 283 8.48 0.53 -5.35
CA ILE A 283 8.73 1.50 -6.41
C ILE A 283 8.12 2.83 -6.00
N PHE A 284 8.94 3.88 -5.95
CA PHE A 284 8.51 5.23 -5.60
C PHE A 284 8.51 6.11 -6.84
N ALA A 285 7.37 6.75 -7.10
CA ALA A 285 7.17 7.61 -8.24
C ALA A 285 6.75 9.02 -7.80
N LYS A 286 7.54 10.03 -8.12
CA LYS A 286 7.05 11.41 -8.00
C LYS A 286 6.15 11.70 -9.17
N LEU A 287 4.86 11.85 -8.91
CA LEU A 287 3.88 12.08 -9.96
C LEU A 287 4.09 13.45 -10.60
N PRO A 288 4.22 13.51 -11.93
CA PRO A 288 4.31 14.77 -12.63
C PRO A 288 2.93 15.43 -12.68
N SER A 289 2.89 16.76 -12.66
CA SER A 289 1.69 17.55 -12.91
C SER A 289 1.18 17.44 -14.37
N THR A 290 1.95 16.80 -15.25
CA THR A 290 1.67 16.59 -16.67
C THR A 290 1.65 15.09 -17.01
N SER A 291 1.14 14.72 -18.18
CA SER A 291 1.03 13.34 -18.66
C SER A 291 2.35 12.60 -18.97
N THR A 292 3.50 13.13 -18.56
CA THR A 292 4.79 12.47 -18.75
C THR A 292 4.99 11.30 -17.79
N SER A 293 5.78 10.30 -18.19
CA SER A 293 6.16 9.19 -17.30
C SER A 293 6.96 9.70 -16.10
N PRO A 294 6.67 9.22 -14.89
CA PRO A 294 7.38 9.64 -13.68
C PRO A 294 8.83 9.13 -13.66
N LYS A 295 9.68 9.82 -12.89
CA LYS A 295 10.97 9.27 -12.49
C LYS A 295 10.76 8.27 -11.37
N LEU A 296 11.26 7.05 -11.57
CA LEU A 296 11.10 5.95 -10.63
C LEU A 296 12.33 5.76 -9.77
N GLN A 297 12.11 5.44 -8.50
CA GLN A 297 13.11 4.92 -7.58
C GLN A 297 12.67 3.54 -7.13
N VAL A 298 13.59 2.61 -6.90
CA VAL A 298 13.31 1.28 -6.38
C VAL A 298 14.08 1.04 -5.09
N LEU A 299 13.36 0.61 -4.06
CA LEU A 299 13.91 0.10 -2.81
C LEU A 299 13.77 -1.42 -2.83
N LYS A 300 14.88 -2.13 -2.94
CA LYS A 300 14.91 -3.59 -2.85
C LYS A 300 14.76 -3.99 -1.38
N LEU A 301 13.89 -4.94 -1.11
CA LEU A 301 13.54 -5.41 0.23
C LEU A 301 14.22 -6.73 0.57
N SER A 302 14.43 -7.00 1.85
CA SER A 302 14.98 -8.27 2.32
C SER A 302 13.93 -9.38 2.43
N GLN A 303 12.65 -9.05 2.40
CA GLN A 303 11.50 -9.96 2.48
C GLN A 303 10.43 -9.54 1.48
N SER A 304 9.53 -10.46 1.12
CA SER A 304 8.27 -10.16 0.48
C SER A 304 7.37 -9.43 1.48
N VAL A 305 6.72 -8.39 1.01
CA VAL A 305 5.76 -7.61 1.79
C VAL A 305 4.56 -7.31 0.91
N ASP A 306 3.41 -7.30 1.52
CA ASP A 306 2.13 -6.89 0.96
C ASP A 306 1.94 -5.38 1.21
N ASP A 307 1.10 -5.00 2.11
CA ASP A 307 0.79 -3.59 2.36
C ASP A 307 1.80 -2.88 3.26
N THR A 308 1.82 -1.55 3.15
CA THR A 308 2.75 -0.67 3.86
C THR A 308 2.04 0.55 4.41
N ALA A 309 2.24 0.82 5.71
CA ALA A 309 1.65 1.95 6.39
C ALA A 309 2.71 2.86 7.03
N TRP A 310 2.52 4.18 6.89
CA TRP A 310 3.41 5.23 7.37
C TRP A 310 2.77 5.98 8.56
N PRO A 311 3.37 5.95 9.77
CA PRO A 311 2.81 6.64 10.92
C PRO A 311 2.85 8.15 10.79
N PHE A 312 1.81 8.83 11.27
CA PHE A 312 1.71 10.31 11.26
C PHE A 312 2.53 10.97 12.36
N GLY A 313 2.89 10.21 13.44
CA GLY A 313 3.60 10.71 14.62
C GLY A 313 2.73 11.53 15.58
N ALA A 314 1.40 11.44 15.44
CA ALA A 314 0.38 11.93 16.38
C ALA A 314 -0.17 10.74 17.19
N PRO A 315 -1.06 10.93 18.14
CA PRO A 315 -1.85 9.82 18.66
C PRO A 315 -2.60 9.14 17.51
N GLU A 316 -2.32 7.86 17.29
CA GLU A 316 -2.82 7.11 16.14
C GLU A 316 -3.01 5.63 16.48
N ILE A 317 -3.81 4.96 15.69
CA ILE A 317 -4.03 3.52 15.74
C ILE A 317 -3.61 2.97 14.37
N LEU A 318 -2.85 1.88 14.37
CA LEU A 318 -2.66 1.07 13.19
C LEU A 318 -3.77 0.01 13.16
N PHE A 319 -4.61 0.04 12.14
CA PHE A 319 -5.52 -1.03 11.82
C PHE A 319 -4.83 -2.04 10.91
N ALA A 320 -5.16 -3.31 11.09
CA ALA A 320 -4.66 -4.40 10.27
C ALA A 320 -5.79 -5.40 10.01
N THR A 321 -5.90 -5.88 8.78
CA THR A 321 -6.75 -7.03 8.46
C THR A 321 -5.99 -8.33 8.72
N ASP A 322 -6.67 -9.34 9.24
CA ASP A 322 -6.18 -10.70 9.40
C ASP A 322 -7.16 -11.67 8.72
N SER A 323 -6.83 -12.06 7.49
CA SER A 323 -7.67 -12.93 6.68
C SER A 323 -7.67 -14.39 7.16
N THR A 324 -6.67 -14.79 7.97
CA THR A 324 -6.61 -16.11 8.59
C THR A 324 -7.57 -16.22 9.77
N ALA A 325 -7.70 -15.13 10.53
CA ALA A 325 -8.59 -15.07 11.69
C ALA A 325 -9.99 -14.49 11.38
N ASP A 326 -10.22 -14.00 10.17
CA ASP A 326 -11.42 -13.25 9.76
C ASP A 326 -11.68 -12.02 10.66
N THR A 327 -10.62 -11.28 11.01
CA THR A 327 -10.71 -10.12 11.91
C THR A 327 -10.12 -8.86 11.31
N VAL A 328 -10.56 -7.71 11.84
CA VAL A 328 -9.79 -6.48 11.79
C VAL A 328 -9.26 -6.22 13.18
N ASP A 329 -7.97 -5.96 13.25
CA ASP A 329 -7.23 -5.75 14.48
C ASP A 329 -6.75 -4.30 14.60
N THR A 330 -6.57 -3.84 15.82
CA THR A 330 -5.86 -2.60 16.12
C THR A 330 -4.52 -2.90 16.77
N VAL A 331 -3.49 -2.19 16.35
CA VAL A 331 -2.18 -2.16 17.00
C VAL A 331 -1.99 -0.79 17.58
N THR A 332 -1.70 -0.73 18.88
CA THR A 332 -1.46 0.51 19.63
C THR A 332 -0.11 0.46 20.31
N GLY A 333 0.51 1.63 20.51
CA GLY A 333 1.82 1.74 21.16
C GLY A 333 2.55 3.01 20.78
N GLY A 334 3.85 3.07 21.02
CA GLY A 334 4.67 4.22 20.64
C GLY A 334 5.17 4.08 19.21
N PHE A 335 4.40 4.55 18.26
CA PHE A 335 4.85 4.68 16.87
C PHE A 335 5.83 5.85 16.73
N THR A 336 6.78 5.71 15.83
CA THR A 336 7.71 6.79 15.48
C THR A 336 7.58 7.09 14.00
N GLN A 337 7.63 8.36 13.61
CA GLN A 337 7.54 8.79 12.20
C GLN A 337 8.61 8.18 11.28
N ASN A 338 9.67 7.62 11.85
CA ASN A 338 10.74 6.98 11.09
C ASN A 338 10.53 5.47 10.89
N ALA A 339 9.54 4.88 11.53
CA ALA A 339 9.18 3.48 11.33
C ALA A 339 8.18 3.38 10.18
N VAL A 340 8.42 2.46 9.26
CA VAL A 340 7.49 2.10 8.19
C VAL A 340 6.99 0.71 8.50
N PHE A 341 5.70 0.56 8.73
CA PHE A 341 5.11 -0.74 9.05
C PHE A 341 4.68 -1.45 7.78
N THR A 342 4.75 -2.77 7.78
CA THR A 342 4.39 -3.57 6.61
C THR A 342 3.86 -4.93 7.02
N ALA A 343 2.92 -5.44 6.24
CA ALA A 343 2.50 -6.84 6.27
C ALA A 343 3.58 -7.68 5.56
N VAL A 344 4.28 -8.53 6.29
CA VAL A 344 5.33 -9.37 5.71
C VAL A 344 4.73 -10.72 5.33
N THR A 345 4.88 -11.10 4.06
CA THR A 345 4.31 -12.30 3.44
C THR A 345 5.43 -13.22 2.92
N PRO A 346 6.11 -13.97 3.79
CA PRO A 346 7.34 -14.66 3.44
C PRO A 346 7.20 -15.70 2.33
N CYS A 347 5.98 -16.21 2.13
CA CYS A 347 5.69 -17.27 1.16
C CYS A 347 5.23 -16.76 -0.21
N ASP A 348 4.94 -15.47 -0.37
CA ASP A 348 4.44 -14.90 -1.62
C ASP A 348 5.56 -14.39 -2.55
N ALA A 349 6.81 -14.50 -2.12
CA ALA A 349 7.94 -14.18 -2.96
C ALA A 349 8.11 -15.20 -4.10
N ALA A 350 8.45 -14.75 -5.31
CA ALA A 350 8.72 -15.60 -6.47
C ALA A 350 9.79 -16.70 -6.21
N ASN A 351 10.68 -16.48 -5.25
CA ASN A 351 11.70 -17.43 -4.81
C ASN A 351 11.52 -17.78 -3.33
N ALA A 352 10.28 -18.00 -2.90
CA ALA A 352 9.97 -18.38 -1.54
C ALA A 352 10.75 -19.62 -1.09
N PRO A 353 11.08 -19.76 0.22
CA PRO A 353 11.76 -20.94 0.73
C PRO A 353 10.95 -22.22 0.45
N SER A 354 11.64 -23.33 0.23
CA SER A 354 10.98 -24.66 0.10
C SER A 354 10.20 -25.09 1.35
N THR A 355 10.36 -24.37 2.46
CA THR A 355 9.57 -24.49 3.69
C THR A 355 8.22 -23.79 3.63
N CYS A 356 7.90 -23.14 2.50
CA CYS A 356 6.57 -22.60 2.23
C CYS A 356 5.74 -23.64 1.46
N PRO A 357 5.06 -24.58 2.12
CA PRO A 357 4.00 -25.33 1.49
C PRO A 357 2.80 -24.38 1.31
N ALA A 358 2.02 -24.64 0.27
CA ALA A 358 0.79 -23.92 -0.01
C ALA A 358 -0.01 -23.58 1.25
N PRO A 359 -0.87 -22.65 1.18
CA PRO A 359 -0.85 -21.27 1.62
C PRO A 359 -0.60 -21.11 3.13
N GLY A 360 0.06 -20.05 3.51
CA GLY A 360 0.11 -19.58 4.90
C GLY A 360 1.26 -20.09 5.77
N PHE A 361 2.33 -20.67 5.21
CA PHE A 361 3.46 -21.08 6.06
C PHE A 361 4.83 -20.70 5.45
N PRO A 362 5.70 -19.98 6.14
CA PRO A 362 5.52 -19.41 7.48
C PRO A 362 4.42 -18.36 7.49
N PRO A 363 3.70 -18.17 8.62
CA PRO A 363 2.59 -17.23 8.71
C PRO A 363 3.07 -15.80 8.43
N ASN A 364 2.17 -14.97 7.93
CA ASN A 364 2.40 -13.53 7.80
C ASN A 364 2.70 -12.92 9.18
N TYR A 365 3.36 -11.77 9.20
CA TYR A 365 3.63 -11.07 10.43
C TYR A 365 3.80 -9.57 10.21
N LEU A 366 3.48 -8.77 11.21
CA LEU A 366 3.74 -7.34 11.19
C LEU A 366 5.26 -7.09 11.26
N GLY A 367 5.78 -6.38 10.27
CA GLY A 367 7.17 -5.98 10.18
C GLY A 367 7.37 -4.47 10.15
N THR A 368 8.65 -4.08 10.15
CA THR A 368 9.07 -2.70 9.87
C THR A 368 10.13 -2.69 8.79
N ILE A 369 10.02 -1.74 7.87
CA ILE A 369 11.00 -1.52 6.80
C ILE A 369 11.94 -0.39 7.22
N ASN A 370 13.25 -0.61 7.05
CA ASN A 370 14.22 0.46 7.06
C ASN A 370 14.25 1.12 5.67
N PRO A 371 13.73 2.35 5.50
CA PRO A 371 13.59 2.95 4.17
C PRO A 371 14.94 3.32 3.51
N LEU A 372 16.06 3.28 4.25
CA LEU A 372 17.39 3.51 3.68
C LEU A 372 17.98 2.25 3.05
N THR A 373 17.76 1.09 3.67
CA THR A 373 18.43 -0.16 3.30
C THR A 373 17.50 -1.19 2.67
N GLY A 374 16.17 -1.07 2.86
CA GLY A 374 15.19 -2.08 2.49
C GLY A 374 15.19 -3.30 3.43
N HIS A 375 15.90 -3.22 4.57
CA HIS A 375 15.87 -4.30 5.55
C HIS A 375 14.52 -4.35 6.25
N VAL A 376 13.90 -5.53 6.27
CA VAL A 376 12.62 -5.81 6.93
C VAL A 376 12.91 -6.57 8.23
N ALA A 377 12.35 -6.11 9.33
CA ALA A 377 12.48 -6.71 10.65
C ALA A 377 11.10 -6.97 11.27
N LYS A 378 10.95 -8.07 12.00
CA LYS A 378 9.69 -8.40 12.67
C LYS A 378 9.42 -7.41 13.81
N ALA A 379 8.21 -6.89 13.90
CA ALA A 379 7.76 -6.06 15.00
C ALA A 379 7.53 -6.90 16.28
N ALA A 380 7.84 -6.33 17.43
CA ALA A 380 7.57 -6.99 18.71
C ALA A 380 6.13 -6.66 19.17
N LEU A 381 5.28 -7.67 19.20
CA LEU A 381 3.86 -7.54 19.53
C LEU A 381 3.52 -8.28 20.83
N THR A 382 2.48 -7.80 21.50
CA THR A 382 1.76 -8.49 22.58
C THR A 382 0.28 -8.56 22.25
N GLY A 383 -0.42 -9.53 22.83
CA GLY A 383 -1.83 -9.76 22.57
C GLY A 383 -2.06 -10.97 21.65
N PRO A 384 -3.18 -11.02 20.93
CA PRO A 384 -3.46 -12.06 19.93
C PRO A 384 -2.38 -12.13 18.85
N THR A 385 -2.25 -13.31 18.22
CA THR A 385 -1.47 -13.46 17.00
C THR A 385 -2.09 -12.58 15.91
N LEU A 386 -1.25 -11.96 15.10
CA LEU A 386 -1.66 -11.14 13.96
C LEU A 386 -0.91 -11.60 12.72
N GLU A 387 -1.67 -12.01 11.70
CA GLU A 387 -1.20 -12.37 10.36
C GLU A 387 -1.72 -11.33 9.34
N PRO A 388 -1.11 -10.13 9.29
CA PRO A 388 -1.70 -9.01 8.58
C PRO A 388 -1.63 -9.18 7.06
N LYS A 389 -2.64 -8.57 6.38
CA LYS A 389 -2.66 -8.23 4.97
C LYS A 389 -2.68 -6.72 4.77
N GLY A 390 -3.84 -6.09 4.81
CA GLY A 390 -3.98 -4.64 4.74
C GLY A 390 -3.58 -3.93 6.02
N LEU A 391 -3.03 -2.73 5.91
CA LEU A 391 -2.56 -1.88 7.00
C LEU A 391 -3.01 -0.43 6.82
N LEU A 392 -3.51 0.20 7.86
CA LEU A 392 -3.94 1.60 7.81
C LEU A 392 -3.67 2.34 9.12
N PHE A 393 -2.92 3.43 9.08
CA PHE A 393 -2.89 4.36 10.21
C PHE A 393 -4.09 5.30 10.18
N VAL A 394 -4.74 5.45 11.33
CA VAL A 394 -5.81 6.42 11.54
C VAL A 394 -5.47 7.30 12.74
N ALA A 395 -5.51 8.62 12.54
CA ALA A 395 -5.28 9.56 13.60
C ALA A 395 -6.39 9.48 14.65
N GLN A 396 -6.03 9.52 15.93
CA GLN A 396 -7.00 9.66 17.01
C GLN A 396 -7.39 11.14 17.17
N PRO A 397 -8.67 11.43 17.43
CA PRO A 397 -9.14 12.80 17.60
C PRO A 397 -8.59 13.46 18.88
#